data_bdc8e6a4e51ec31a33d703293f3670f3
#
_entry.id   bdc8e6a4e51ec31a33d703293f3670f3
#
_cell.length_a   1.000
_cell.length_b   1.000
_cell.length_c   1.000
_cell.angle_alpha   90.00
_cell.angle_beta   90.00
_cell.angle_gamma   90.00
#
_symmetry.space_group_name_H-M   'P 1'
#
loop_
_entity.id
_entity.type
_entity.pdbx_description
1 polymer ?
#
loop_
_entity_poly.entity_id
_entity_poly.type
_entity_poly.pdbx_seq_one_letter_code
_entity_poly.pdbx_strand_id
1 'polypeptide(L)'
;MGIISSNAYLTVEQMTGNAQYILNYLCARGWSKNGVCGMLGNMQAESTINPGIWQSLQEGRYDLGFGLVQWTPATNYTNWAAAHGYAIGDINGQLQKILEELENGTQYYPTKNYPETFREFSVSQKSVEYLAEAFLFNYERPGDPNPGPRRINARYWFDHLTVGEDATSQMIDKVIEWMIAIANDNSHGYDQANRWGPDYDCSSFIIKGWQQAGVPIFDNQHIGYTGSMRAEFLKRGFNDVTSQVNCSTGDGLLRGDICLTVSGGHVVTYIGNSQIVHASINEFGGITGGQTGDQTGKEICVRSYYNGPWEYVLRYQGGYNPQPEPQRVSLVRWIPA
;
A
#
# COMPACT_ATOMS: atom_id res chain seq x y z
N MET A 1 -16.71 7.42 14.00
CA MET A 1 -17.23 6.43 14.99
C MET A 1 -16.05 5.75 15.63
N GLY A 2 -16.11 5.44 16.95
CA GLY A 2 -15.03 4.72 17.63
C GLY A 2 -15.05 3.23 17.30
N ILE A 3 -13.93 2.53 17.57
CA ILE A 3 -13.83 1.08 17.47
C ILE A 3 -14.72 0.41 18.51
N ILE A 4 -15.49 -0.58 18.10
CA ILE A 4 -16.30 -1.43 18.98
C ILE A 4 -15.60 -2.78 19.11
N SER A 5 -15.26 -3.15 20.35
CA SER A 5 -14.69 -4.44 20.72
C SER A 5 -15.45 -4.99 21.90
N SER A 6 -16.18 -6.08 21.72
CA SER A 6 -17.06 -6.65 22.74
C SER A 6 -17.37 -8.10 22.42
N ASN A 7 -17.80 -8.88 23.43
CA ASN A 7 -18.30 -10.23 23.19
C ASN A 7 -19.79 -10.22 22.79
N ALA A 8 -20.10 -9.63 21.61
CA ALA A 8 -21.44 -9.52 21.06
C ALA A 8 -21.42 -9.48 19.54
N TYR A 9 -22.49 -9.90 18.87
CA TYR A 9 -22.66 -9.67 17.44
C TYR A 9 -22.98 -8.21 17.16
N LEU A 10 -22.27 -7.60 16.22
CA LEU A 10 -22.48 -6.21 15.84
C LEU A 10 -23.54 -6.10 14.73
N THR A 11 -24.29 -4.99 14.76
CA THR A 11 -25.14 -4.59 13.62
C THR A 11 -24.26 -4.05 12.48
N VAL A 12 -24.83 -3.96 11.25
CA VAL A 12 -24.08 -3.41 10.09
C VAL A 12 -23.58 -1.99 10.37
N GLU A 13 -24.39 -1.14 11.01
CA GLU A 13 -24.00 0.21 11.40
C GLU A 13 -22.80 0.21 12.35
N GLN A 14 -22.80 -0.67 13.35
CA GLN A 14 -21.69 -0.84 14.29
C GLN A 14 -20.43 -1.38 13.61
N MET A 15 -20.58 -2.35 12.70
CA MET A 15 -19.48 -2.88 11.90
C MET A 15 -18.80 -1.80 11.05
N THR A 16 -19.57 -0.82 10.55
CA THR A 16 -19.05 0.21 9.62
C THR A 16 -17.83 0.96 10.19
N GLY A 17 -17.85 1.31 11.47
CA GLY A 17 -16.71 1.97 12.12
C GLY A 17 -15.45 1.10 12.13
N ASN A 18 -15.60 -0.17 12.52
CA ASN A 18 -14.48 -1.13 12.53
C ASN A 18 -13.99 -1.43 11.11
N ALA A 19 -14.90 -1.64 10.15
CA ALA A 19 -14.57 -1.91 8.76
C ALA A 19 -13.81 -0.75 8.10
N GLN A 20 -14.26 0.49 8.33
CA GLN A 20 -13.58 1.68 7.82
C GLN A 20 -12.18 1.83 8.44
N TYR A 21 -12.05 1.56 9.74
CA TYR A 21 -10.74 1.57 10.41
C TYR A 21 -9.79 0.54 9.81
N ILE A 22 -10.25 -0.72 9.62
CA ILE A 22 -9.46 -1.79 9.00
C ILE A 22 -9.03 -1.40 7.59
N LEU A 23 -9.96 -0.85 6.78
CA LEU A 23 -9.65 -0.38 5.43
C LEU A 23 -8.52 0.66 5.46
N ASN A 24 -8.67 1.71 6.26
CA ASN A 24 -7.67 2.78 6.34
C ASN A 24 -6.33 2.26 6.84
N TYR A 25 -6.34 1.42 7.88
CA TYR A 25 -5.13 0.85 8.49
C TYR A 25 -4.31 0.02 7.49
N LEU A 26 -4.97 -0.85 6.71
CA LEU A 26 -4.30 -1.73 5.77
C LEU A 26 -3.95 -1.02 4.46
N CYS A 27 -4.81 -0.13 3.96
CA CYS A 27 -4.49 0.68 2.77
C CYS A 27 -3.27 1.59 3.02
N ALA A 28 -3.14 2.17 4.22
CA ALA A 28 -1.93 2.92 4.62
C ALA A 28 -0.65 2.05 4.63
N ARG A 29 -0.79 0.73 4.56
CA ARG A 29 0.32 -0.24 4.50
C ARG A 29 0.42 -0.93 3.14
N GLY A 30 -0.18 -0.35 2.10
CA GLY A 30 -0.06 -0.80 0.72
C GLY A 30 -1.08 -1.85 0.28
N TRP A 31 -2.05 -2.21 1.12
CA TRP A 31 -3.12 -3.11 0.69
C TRP A 31 -4.06 -2.42 -0.29
N SER A 32 -4.60 -3.18 -1.23
CA SER A 32 -5.66 -2.69 -2.11
C SER A 32 -7.01 -2.65 -1.39
N LYS A 33 -7.87 -1.71 -1.78
CA LYS A 33 -9.26 -1.70 -1.32
C LYS A 33 -9.96 -3.03 -1.61
N ASN A 34 -9.69 -3.64 -2.77
CA ASN A 34 -10.26 -4.91 -3.19
C ASN A 34 -9.84 -6.04 -2.24
N GLY A 35 -8.55 -6.16 -1.93
CA GLY A 35 -8.02 -7.16 -0.99
C GLY A 35 -8.63 -7.00 0.39
N VAL A 36 -8.66 -5.78 0.92
CA VAL A 36 -9.26 -5.51 2.24
C VAL A 36 -10.75 -5.84 2.24
N CYS A 37 -11.51 -5.40 1.23
CA CYS A 37 -12.96 -5.67 1.19
C CYS A 37 -13.27 -7.17 1.00
N GLY A 38 -12.44 -7.91 0.25
CA GLY A 38 -12.53 -9.36 0.16
C GLY A 38 -12.37 -10.05 1.52
N MET A 39 -11.38 -9.60 2.31
CA MET A 39 -11.17 -10.07 3.69
C MET A 39 -12.31 -9.64 4.61
N LEU A 40 -12.79 -8.38 4.54
CA LEU A 40 -13.91 -7.89 5.35
C LEU A 40 -15.19 -8.71 5.13
N GLY A 41 -15.42 -9.20 3.91
CA GLY A 41 -16.54 -10.09 3.62
C GLY A 41 -16.51 -11.38 4.43
N ASN A 42 -15.31 -11.93 4.70
CA ASN A 42 -15.09 -13.07 5.58
C ASN A 42 -15.21 -12.66 7.05
N MET A 43 -14.54 -11.60 7.49
CA MET A 43 -14.61 -11.11 8.86
C MET A 43 -16.05 -10.83 9.31
N GLN A 44 -16.91 -10.34 8.42
CA GLN A 44 -18.34 -10.17 8.75
C GLN A 44 -19.02 -11.52 9.03
N ALA A 45 -18.73 -12.55 8.26
CA ALA A 45 -19.30 -13.86 8.45
C ALA A 45 -18.74 -14.57 9.70
N GLU A 46 -17.48 -14.37 10.02
CA GLU A 46 -16.79 -15.01 11.14
C GLU A 46 -17.11 -14.32 12.49
N SER A 47 -17.06 -12.99 12.51
CA SER A 47 -17.01 -12.23 13.76
C SER A 47 -17.92 -11.01 13.80
N THR A 48 -18.70 -10.74 12.75
CA THR A 48 -19.36 -9.43 12.56
C THR A 48 -18.38 -8.25 12.65
N ILE A 49 -17.13 -8.44 12.14
CA ILE A 49 -16.02 -7.48 12.16
C ILE A 49 -15.75 -6.96 13.59
N ASN A 50 -15.85 -7.82 14.59
CA ASN A 50 -15.70 -7.50 15.99
C ASN A 50 -14.45 -8.17 16.58
N PRO A 51 -13.41 -7.40 16.97
CA PRO A 51 -12.18 -7.97 17.49
C PRO A 51 -12.31 -8.58 18.90
N GLY A 52 -13.40 -8.31 19.64
CA GLY A 52 -13.61 -8.82 21.00
C GLY A 52 -14.51 -10.06 21.09
N ILE A 53 -14.95 -10.61 19.95
CA ILE A 53 -15.95 -11.68 19.97
C ILE A 53 -15.33 -13.07 20.13
N TRP A 54 -15.89 -13.87 21.00
CA TRP A 54 -15.64 -15.29 21.15
C TRP A 54 -16.64 -16.10 20.30
N GLN A 55 -16.20 -17.20 19.74
CA GLN A 55 -17.07 -18.10 18.98
C GLN A 55 -18.31 -18.49 19.81
N SER A 56 -19.49 -18.31 19.22
CA SER A 56 -20.78 -18.57 19.87
C SER A 56 -20.95 -17.83 21.22
N LEU A 57 -20.28 -16.68 21.40
CA LEU A 57 -20.26 -15.84 22.60
C LEU A 57 -19.76 -16.57 23.87
N GLN A 58 -19.01 -17.66 23.72
CA GLN A 58 -18.47 -18.46 24.81
C GLN A 58 -17.13 -17.89 25.32
N GLU A 59 -17.20 -16.84 26.09
CA GLU A 59 -16.02 -16.16 26.62
C GLU A 59 -15.12 -17.11 27.43
N GLY A 60 -13.79 -17.01 27.17
CA GLY A 60 -12.78 -17.81 27.86
C GLY A 60 -12.66 -19.26 27.33
N ARG A 61 -13.39 -19.64 26.31
CA ARG A 61 -13.23 -20.94 25.63
C ARG A 61 -12.08 -20.88 24.64
N TYR A 62 -10.87 -21.03 25.15
CA TYR A 62 -9.64 -20.95 24.36
C TYR A 62 -9.45 -22.04 23.31
N ASP A 63 -10.24 -23.11 23.40
CA ASP A 63 -10.31 -24.19 22.42
C ASP A 63 -11.17 -23.84 21.19
N LEU A 64 -11.97 -22.76 21.27
CA LEU A 64 -12.81 -22.24 20.21
C LEU A 64 -12.15 -21.05 19.49
N GLY A 65 -12.87 -20.42 18.55
CA GLY A 65 -12.40 -19.28 17.79
C GLY A 65 -12.52 -17.95 18.54
N PHE A 66 -11.64 -16.98 18.19
CA PHE A 66 -11.66 -15.64 18.75
C PHE A 66 -11.25 -14.58 17.71
N GLY A 67 -11.88 -13.40 17.80
CA GLY A 67 -11.51 -12.19 17.11
C GLY A 67 -11.95 -12.11 15.65
N LEU A 68 -11.36 -11.17 14.91
CA LEU A 68 -11.78 -10.76 13.56
C LEU A 68 -11.93 -11.93 12.57
N VAL A 69 -10.99 -12.85 12.56
CA VAL A 69 -10.94 -14.01 11.65
C VAL A 69 -11.14 -15.33 12.41
N GLN A 70 -11.63 -15.28 13.63
CA GLN A 70 -11.92 -16.45 14.47
C GLN A 70 -10.74 -17.44 14.56
N TRP A 71 -9.53 -16.95 14.89
CA TRP A 71 -8.38 -17.83 15.11
C TRP A 71 -8.75 -19.00 16.03
N THR A 72 -8.66 -20.22 15.50
CA THR A 72 -9.02 -21.44 16.20
C THR A 72 -7.83 -22.41 16.32
N PRO A 73 -7.43 -22.86 17.51
CA PRO A 73 -7.94 -22.41 18.81
C PRO A 73 -7.60 -20.93 19.08
N ALA A 74 -8.33 -20.25 19.94
CA ALA A 74 -8.12 -18.85 20.29
C ALA A 74 -6.69 -18.58 20.77
N THR A 75 -6.02 -19.58 21.35
CA THR A 75 -4.62 -19.50 21.77
C THR A 75 -3.64 -19.17 20.65
N ASN A 76 -4.00 -19.43 19.39
CA ASN A 76 -3.20 -19.03 18.22
C ASN A 76 -3.01 -17.50 18.15
N TYR A 77 -3.99 -16.75 18.63
CA TYR A 77 -3.90 -15.31 18.72
C TYR A 77 -3.61 -14.81 20.14
N THR A 78 -4.31 -15.31 21.18
CA THR A 78 -4.19 -14.74 22.52
C THR A 78 -2.80 -14.87 23.12
N ASN A 79 -2.10 -15.98 22.87
CA ASN A 79 -0.71 -16.14 23.27
C ASN A 79 0.23 -15.19 22.51
N TRP A 80 -0.03 -15.01 21.22
CA TRP A 80 0.73 -14.05 20.41
C TRP A 80 0.51 -12.62 20.90
N ALA A 81 -0.75 -12.21 21.16
CA ALA A 81 -1.08 -10.90 21.67
C ALA A 81 -0.39 -10.60 23.00
N ALA A 82 -0.42 -11.56 23.93
CA ALA A 82 0.27 -11.45 25.22
C ALA A 82 1.78 -11.25 25.07
N ALA A 83 2.42 -12.01 24.15
CA ALA A 83 3.85 -11.90 23.86
C ALA A 83 4.25 -10.56 23.23
N HIS A 84 3.31 -9.88 22.55
CA HIS A 84 3.52 -8.59 21.89
C HIS A 84 2.92 -7.39 22.64
N GLY A 85 2.38 -7.60 23.86
CA GLY A 85 1.85 -6.52 24.71
C GLY A 85 0.49 -5.96 24.27
N TYR A 86 -0.27 -6.70 23.48
CA TYR A 86 -1.62 -6.30 23.06
C TYR A 86 -2.70 -6.88 23.99
N ALA A 87 -3.72 -6.10 24.27
CA ALA A 87 -4.98 -6.66 24.79
C ALA A 87 -5.63 -7.54 23.72
N ILE A 88 -6.26 -8.65 24.12
CA ILE A 88 -6.80 -9.60 23.14
C ILE A 88 -7.90 -9.01 22.24
N GLY A 89 -8.68 -8.06 22.73
CA GLY A 89 -9.71 -7.35 21.95
C GLY A 89 -9.20 -6.11 21.22
N ASP A 90 -7.89 -5.83 21.20
CA ASP A 90 -7.32 -4.69 20.48
C ASP A 90 -7.29 -5.00 18.98
N ILE A 91 -8.01 -4.18 18.20
CA ILE A 91 -8.07 -4.29 16.75
C ILE A 91 -6.69 -4.15 16.10
N ASN A 92 -5.80 -3.29 16.65
CA ASN A 92 -4.45 -3.11 16.13
C ASN A 92 -3.60 -4.37 16.32
N GLY A 93 -3.72 -5.03 17.48
CA GLY A 93 -3.04 -6.30 17.71
C GLY A 93 -3.47 -7.37 16.70
N GLN A 94 -4.76 -7.47 16.41
CA GLN A 94 -5.27 -8.44 15.43
C GLN A 94 -4.84 -8.10 14.00
N LEU A 95 -4.85 -6.84 13.61
CA LEU A 95 -4.34 -6.41 12.31
C LEU A 95 -2.83 -6.63 12.18
N GLN A 96 -2.07 -6.38 13.26
CA GLN A 96 -0.63 -6.64 13.27
C GLN A 96 -0.32 -8.14 13.14
N LYS A 97 -1.13 -8.99 13.76
CA LYS A 97 -1.02 -10.46 13.58
C LYS A 97 -1.25 -10.87 12.13
N ILE A 98 -2.27 -10.32 11.46
CA ILE A 98 -2.54 -10.58 10.03
C ILE A 98 -1.36 -10.12 9.16
N LEU A 99 -0.75 -8.96 9.47
CA LEU A 99 0.43 -8.48 8.75
C LEU A 99 1.65 -9.38 8.98
N GLU A 100 1.85 -9.90 10.18
CA GLU A 100 2.91 -10.87 10.45
C GLU A 100 2.70 -12.19 9.68
N GLU A 101 1.46 -12.67 9.63
CA GLU A 101 1.12 -13.87 8.84
C GLU A 101 1.37 -13.66 7.34
N LEU A 102 1.14 -12.45 6.83
CA LEU A 102 1.48 -12.06 5.46
C LEU A 102 2.99 -12.08 5.23
N GLU A 103 3.77 -11.46 6.13
CA GLU A 103 5.24 -11.39 6.01
C GLU A 103 5.90 -12.77 6.10
N ASN A 104 5.42 -13.61 7.00
CA ASN A 104 5.96 -14.95 7.25
C ASN A 104 5.43 -16.01 6.29
N GLY A 105 4.43 -15.68 5.45
CA GLY A 105 3.78 -16.63 4.55
C GLY A 105 3.04 -17.74 5.28
N THR A 106 2.53 -17.46 6.47
CA THR A 106 1.77 -18.39 7.28
C THR A 106 0.27 -18.16 7.17
N GLN A 107 -0.55 -19.11 7.60
CA GLN A 107 -2.01 -19.10 7.62
C GLN A 107 -2.68 -19.07 6.23
N TYR A 108 -2.15 -18.37 5.24
CA TYR A 108 -2.71 -18.30 3.89
C TYR A 108 -1.97 -19.27 2.96
N TYR A 109 -2.67 -20.29 2.45
CA TYR A 109 -2.10 -21.34 1.60
C TYR A 109 -2.79 -21.33 0.22
N PRO A 110 -2.09 -20.90 -0.85
CA PRO A 110 -2.64 -20.88 -2.20
C PRO A 110 -3.22 -22.22 -2.62
N THR A 111 -4.39 -22.18 -3.25
CA THR A 111 -5.05 -23.36 -3.82
C THR A 111 -5.01 -23.31 -5.35
N LYS A 112 -5.35 -24.43 -6.02
CA LYS A 112 -5.40 -24.48 -7.49
C LYS A 112 -6.37 -23.45 -8.09
N ASN A 113 -7.47 -23.17 -7.40
CA ASN A 113 -8.49 -22.23 -7.87
C ASN A 113 -8.16 -20.76 -7.50
N TYR A 114 -7.37 -20.57 -6.47
CA TYR A 114 -6.94 -19.27 -5.94
C TYR A 114 -5.43 -19.31 -5.70
N PRO A 115 -4.62 -19.23 -6.79
CA PRO A 115 -3.19 -19.52 -6.74
C PRO A 115 -2.35 -18.38 -6.17
N GLU A 116 -2.95 -17.22 -5.90
CA GLU A 116 -2.23 -16.07 -5.35
C GLU A 116 -1.67 -16.37 -3.97
N THR A 117 -0.47 -15.91 -3.71
CA THR A 117 0.12 -15.81 -2.38
C THR A 117 -0.64 -14.78 -1.54
N PHE A 118 -0.46 -14.77 -0.22
CA PHE A 118 -1.11 -13.76 0.62
C PHE A 118 -0.66 -12.33 0.28
N ARG A 119 0.61 -12.16 -0.12
CA ARG A 119 1.13 -10.88 -0.59
C ARG A 119 0.48 -10.43 -1.90
N GLU A 120 0.31 -11.32 -2.87
CA GLU A 120 -0.40 -10.99 -4.11
C GLU A 120 -1.88 -10.72 -3.86
N PHE A 121 -2.52 -11.46 -2.95
CA PHE A 121 -3.88 -11.19 -2.51
C PHE A 121 -4.02 -9.78 -1.91
N SER A 122 -3.11 -9.40 -1.02
CA SER A 122 -3.20 -8.11 -0.30
C SER A 122 -3.21 -6.90 -1.23
N VAL A 123 -2.55 -6.99 -2.37
CA VAL A 123 -2.46 -5.92 -3.38
C VAL A 123 -3.34 -6.16 -4.62
N SER A 124 -4.09 -7.26 -4.65
CA SER A 124 -4.87 -7.70 -5.80
C SER A 124 -6.02 -6.74 -6.15
N GLN A 125 -6.32 -6.66 -7.44
CA GLN A 125 -7.42 -5.88 -7.99
C GLN A 125 -8.48 -6.74 -8.66
N LYS A 126 -8.39 -8.04 -8.51
CA LYS A 126 -9.46 -8.94 -8.92
C LYS A 126 -10.77 -8.53 -8.23
N SER A 127 -11.89 -9.00 -8.73
CA SER A 127 -13.18 -8.65 -8.13
C SER A 127 -13.21 -9.02 -6.64
N VAL A 128 -13.93 -8.24 -5.86
CA VAL A 128 -14.02 -8.46 -4.41
C VAL A 128 -14.68 -9.78 -4.07
N GLU A 129 -15.56 -10.28 -4.94
CA GLU A 129 -16.19 -11.58 -4.81
C GLU A 129 -15.16 -12.71 -4.96
N TYR A 130 -14.28 -12.61 -5.97
CA TYR A 130 -13.18 -13.55 -6.15
C TYR A 130 -12.23 -13.52 -4.94
N LEU A 131 -11.89 -12.33 -4.44
CA LEU A 131 -11.01 -12.20 -3.30
C LEU A 131 -11.66 -12.67 -1.99
N ALA A 132 -12.98 -12.51 -1.83
CA ALA A 132 -13.69 -13.11 -0.71
C ALA A 132 -13.60 -14.65 -0.71
N GLU A 133 -13.70 -15.27 -1.88
CA GLU A 133 -13.51 -16.71 -2.03
C GLU A 133 -12.04 -17.12 -1.82
N ALA A 134 -11.09 -16.37 -2.39
CA ALA A 134 -9.67 -16.63 -2.20
C ALA A 134 -9.30 -16.62 -0.70
N PHE A 135 -9.78 -15.63 0.06
CA PHE A 135 -9.56 -15.58 1.49
C PHE A 135 -10.23 -16.74 2.23
N LEU A 136 -11.48 -17.07 1.89
CA LEU A 136 -12.19 -18.20 2.45
C LEU A 136 -11.44 -19.53 2.28
N PHE A 137 -10.99 -19.82 1.06
CA PHE A 137 -10.38 -21.11 0.74
C PHE A 137 -8.89 -21.20 1.10
N ASN A 138 -8.18 -20.08 1.10
CA ASN A 138 -6.74 -20.07 1.37
C ASN A 138 -6.40 -19.71 2.82
N TYR A 139 -7.19 -18.85 3.48
CA TYR A 139 -6.92 -18.39 4.84
C TYR A 139 -7.84 -19.09 5.87
N GLU A 140 -9.16 -18.98 5.73
CA GLU A 140 -10.14 -19.51 6.71
C GLU A 140 -10.22 -21.02 6.69
N ARG A 141 -10.34 -21.62 5.51
CA ARG A 141 -10.41 -23.08 5.25
C ARG A 141 -11.41 -23.83 6.12
N PRO A 142 -12.68 -23.38 6.22
CA PRO A 142 -13.69 -24.06 7.03
C PRO A 142 -14.03 -25.43 6.46
N GLY A 143 -14.46 -26.35 7.32
CA GLY A 143 -14.87 -27.69 6.90
C GLY A 143 -16.10 -27.71 5.97
N ASP A 144 -16.98 -26.72 6.10
CA ASP A 144 -18.15 -26.51 5.22
C ASP A 144 -18.13 -25.06 4.70
N PRO A 145 -17.50 -24.82 3.54
CA PRO A 145 -17.38 -23.47 2.99
C PRO A 145 -18.69 -22.95 2.43
N ASN A 146 -19.09 -21.75 2.84
CA ASN A 146 -20.24 -21.03 2.30
C ASN A 146 -19.79 -19.69 1.69
N PRO A 147 -19.43 -19.62 0.40
CA PRO A 147 -18.91 -18.41 -0.23
C PRO A 147 -19.99 -17.35 -0.49
N GLY A 148 -21.26 -17.73 -0.62
CA GLY A 148 -22.35 -16.82 -1.04
C GLY A 148 -22.45 -15.57 -0.18
N PRO A 149 -22.68 -15.65 1.13
CA PRO A 149 -22.75 -14.50 2.02
C PRO A 149 -21.46 -13.67 2.02
N ARG A 150 -20.29 -14.31 1.96
CA ARG A 150 -18.99 -13.62 1.99
C ARG A 150 -18.77 -12.73 0.76
N ARG A 151 -19.19 -13.20 -0.42
CA ARG A 151 -19.16 -12.39 -1.66
C ARG A 151 -20.08 -11.17 -1.56
N ILE A 152 -21.30 -11.36 -1.07
CA ILE A 152 -22.28 -10.27 -0.88
C ILE A 152 -21.74 -9.24 0.11
N ASN A 153 -21.19 -9.68 1.23
CA ASN A 153 -20.60 -8.82 2.24
C ASN A 153 -19.39 -8.04 1.69
N ALA A 154 -18.50 -8.71 0.95
CA ALA A 154 -17.33 -8.06 0.34
C ALA A 154 -17.74 -6.96 -0.64
N ARG A 155 -18.75 -7.22 -1.49
CA ARG A 155 -19.32 -6.22 -2.40
C ARG A 155 -19.94 -5.06 -1.62
N TYR A 156 -20.71 -5.35 -0.58
CA TYR A 156 -21.30 -4.32 0.27
C TYR A 156 -20.22 -3.37 0.83
N TRP A 157 -19.14 -3.91 1.43
CA TRP A 157 -18.07 -3.08 1.98
C TRP A 157 -17.33 -2.30 0.91
N PHE A 158 -17.10 -2.90 -0.24
CA PHE A 158 -16.46 -2.20 -1.36
C PHE A 158 -17.28 -0.99 -1.83
N ASP A 159 -18.60 -1.10 -1.90
CA ASP A 159 -19.47 -0.05 -2.38
C ASP A 159 -19.72 1.05 -1.32
N HIS A 160 -19.61 0.73 -0.03
CA HIS A 160 -19.95 1.64 1.08
C HIS A 160 -18.75 2.22 1.84
N LEU A 161 -17.57 1.65 1.71
CA LEU A 161 -16.35 2.20 2.32
C LEU A 161 -15.55 3.02 1.30
N THR A 162 -14.87 4.04 1.79
CA THR A 162 -13.90 4.82 1.00
C THR A 162 -12.55 4.76 1.66
N VAL A 163 -11.48 4.62 0.86
CA VAL A 163 -10.13 4.81 1.39
C VAL A 163 -10.05 6.24 1.88
N GLY A 164 -9.91 6.43 3.19
CA GLY A 164 -9.99 7.75 3.81
C GLY A 164 -8.82 8.65 3.40
N GLU A 165 -9.03 9.96 3.44
CA GLU A 165 -7.97 10.96 3.29
C GLU A 165 -6.81 10.69 4.25
N ASP A 166 -7.07 10.18 5.45
CA ASP A 166 -6.04 9.84 6.43
C ASP A 166 -5.06 8.77 5.94
N ALA A 167 -5.52 7.72 5.26
CA ALA A 167 -4.64 6.68 4.73
C ALA A 167 -3.79 7.20 3.56
N THR A 168 -4.37 8.00 2.69
CA THR A 168 -3.66 8.67 1.59
C THR A 168 -2.65 9.68 2.14
N SER A 169 -3.03 10.47 3.13
CA SER A 169 -2.17 11.44 3.82
C SER A 169 -0.99 10.75 4.49
N GLN A 170 -1.23 9.67 5.26
CA GLN A 170 -0.16 8.89 5.90
C GLN A 170 0.82 8.28 4.89
N MET A 171 0.32 7.85 3.72
CA MET A 171 1.20 7.34 2.66
C MET A 171 2.08 8.45 2.11
N ILE A 172 1.50 9.62 1.81
CA ILE A 172 2.23 10.80 1.35
C ILE A 172 3.27 11.24 2.38
N ASP A 173 2.90 11.23 3.67
CA ASP A 173 3.82 11.60 4.75
C ASP A 173 5.04 10.67 4.80
N LYS A 174 4.86 9.35 4.70
CA LYS A 174 5.97 8.39 4.64
C LYS A 174 6.90 8.63 3.46
N VAL A 175 6.34 8.92 2.28
CA VAL A 175 7.15 9.25 1.09
C VAL A 175 8.01 10.47 1.35
N ILE A 176 7.39 11.54 1.85
CA ILE A 176 8.06 12.83 2.07
C ILE A 176 9.08 12.73 3.22
N GLU A 177 8.76 12.03 4.32
CA GLU A 177 9.68 11.79 5.41
C GLU A 177 10.94 11.07 4.93
N TRP A 178 10.77 10.00 4.13
CA TRP A 178 11.91 9.31 3.53
C TRP A 178 12.72 10.24 2.61
N MET A 179 12.05 11.00 1.73
CA MET A 179 12.73 11.93 0.81
C MET A 179 13.52 13.02 1.56
N ILE A 180 12.94 13.58 2.62
CA ILE A 180 13.61 14.59 3.45
C ILE A 180 14.78 13.96 4.22
N ALA A 181 14.64 12.73 4.72
CA ALA A 181 15.73 12.03 5.39
C ALA A 181 16.95 11.85 4.45
N ILE A 182 16.70 11.41 3.22
CA ILE A 182 17.76 11.29 2.18
C ILE A 182 18.37 12.67 1.85
N ALA A 183 17.53 13.70 1.66
CA ALA A 183 18.02 15.05 1.35
C ALA A 183 18.85 15.70 2.48
N ASN A 184 18.75 15.21 3.71
CA ASN A 184 19.51 15.64 4.88
C ASN A 184 20.71 14.75 5.19
N ASP A 185 20.92 13.68 4.44
CA ASP A 185 22.01 12.73 4.61
C ASP A 185 23.00 12.84 3.44
N ASN A 186 24.13 13.51 3.67
CA ASN A 186 25.17 13.72 2.66
C ASN A 186 25.88 12.43 2.19
N SER A 187 25.50 11.26 2.70
CA SER A 187 25.95 9.98 2.14
C SER A 187 25.22 9.61 0.84
N HIS A 188 24.20 10.38 0.45
CA HIS A 188 23.42 10.24 -0.76
C HIS A 188 23.62 11.45 -1.67
N GLY A 189 24.01 11.23 -2.92
CA GLY A 189 24.23 12.28 -3.92
C GLY A 189 23.50 12.05 -5.23
N TYR A 190 23.85 12.81 -6.26
CA TYR A 190 23.25 12.71 -7.57
C TYR A 190 24.16 11.97 -8.56
N ASP A 191 23.71 10.82 -9.04
CA ASP A 191 24.34 10.14 -10.18
C ASP A 191 23.31 9.38 -11.01
N GLN A 192 23.23 9.69 -12.32
CA GLN A 192 22.34 9.00 -13.24
C GLN A 192 22.84 7.58 -13.62
N ALA A 193 24.12 7.31 -13.50
CA ALA A 193 24.69 5.99 -13.81
C ALA A 193 24.47 5.00 -12.64
N ASN A 194 24.57 5.46 -11.37
CA ASN A 194 24.43 4.65 -10.16
C ASN A 194 23.24 5.11 -9.31
N ARG A 195 22.06 5.13 -9.90
CA ARG A 195 20.87 5.87 -9.48
C ARG A 195 19.86 5.12 -8.58
N TRP A 196 20.18 3.95 -8.08
CA TRP A 196 19.24 3.14 -7.29
C TRP A 196 19.66 2.95 -5.83
N GLY A 197 20.54 3.81 -5.36
CA GLY A 197 21.14 3.83 -4.04
C GLY A 197 22.61 3.37 -4.06
N PRO A 198 23.49 3.99 -3.28
CA PRO A 198 23.19 5.11 -2.36
C PRO A 198 22.83 6.42 -3.03
N ASP A 199 23.26 6.67 -4.29
CA ASP A 199 22.98 7.88 -5.04
C ASP A 199 21.73 7.72 -5.90
N TYR A 200 21.11 8.83 -6.28
CA TYR A 200 19.86 8.85 -7.04
C TYR A 200 19.92 9.90 -8.15
N ASP A 201 19.17 9.67 -9.25
CA ASP A 201 18.77 10.76 -10.15
C ASP A 201 17.36 11.26 -9.79
N CYS A 202 16.87 12.29 -10.49
CA CYS A 202 15.56 12.87 -10.20
C CYS A 202 14.42 11.87 -10.25
N SER A 203 14.43 10.95 -11.21
CA SER A 203 13.35 9.96 -11.39
C SER A 203 13.46 8.78 -10.41
N SER A 204 14.65 8.23 -10.22
CA SER A 204 14.86 7.11 -9.31
C SER A 204 14.61 7.49 -7.85
N PHE A 205 14.95 8.72 -7.45
CA PHE A 205 14.68 9.25 -6.13
C PHE A 205 13.19 9.22 -5.79
N ILE A 206 12.35 9.72 -6.70
CA ILE A 206 10.90 9.74 -6.50
C ILE A 206 10.30 8.33 -6.57
N ILE A 207 10.71 7.53 -7.55
CA ILE A 207 10.27 6.12 -7.67
C ILE A 207 10.60 5.34 -6.40
N LYS A 208 11.81 5.51 -5.87
CA LYS A 208 12.25 4.84 -4.65
C LYS A 208 11.48 5.30 -3.42
N GLY A 209 11.20 6.59 -3.28
CA GLY A 209 10.40 7.14 -2.19
C GLY A 209 9.00 6.50 -2.12
N TRP A 210 8.31 6.40 -3.23
CA TRP A 210 7.01 5.75 -3.30
C TRP A 210 7.10 4.25 -3.03
N GLN A 211 8.15 3.58 -3.52
CA GLN A 211 8.40 2.17 -3.22
C GLN A 211 8.61 1.93 -1.72
N GLN A 212 9.37 2.80 -1.02
CA GLN A 212 9.58 2.70 0.43
C GLN A 212 8.27 2.88 1.23
N ALA A 213 7.35 3.67 0.72
CA ALA A 213 6.03 3.84 1.31
C ALA A 213 5.05 2.70 1.00
N GLY A 214 5.43 1.72 0.17
CA GLY A 214 4.61 0.58 -0.19
C GLY A 214 3.83 0.75 -1.51
N VAL A 215 4.15 1.75 -2.31
CA VAL A 215 3.60 1.95 -3.66
C VAL A 215 4.72 1.74 -4.70
N PRO A 216 5.00 0.49 -5.12
CA PRO A 216 6.02 0.21 -6.12
C PRO A 216 5.54 0.73 -7.49
N ILE A 217 6.19 1.78 -7.99
CA ILE A 217 5.82 2.41 -9.25
C ILE A 217 6.11 1.50 -10.46
N PHE A 218 7.11 0.65 -10.34
CA PHE A 218 7.45 -0.37 -11.35
C PHE A 218 7.49 -1.76 -10.71
N ASP A 219 6.98 -2.75 -11.42
CA ASP A 219 6.94 -4.15 -10.95
C ASP A 219 8.34 -4.74 -10.86
N ASN A 220 9.22 -4.39 -11.80
CA ASN A 220 10.64 -4.70 -11.73
C ASN A 220 11.41 -3.56 -11.07
N GLN A 221 12.28 -3.89 -10.14
CA GLN A 221 13.15 -2.93 -9.50
C GLN A 221 14.18 -2.35 -10.50
N HIS A 222 14.59 -1.11 -10.23
CA HIS A 222 15.68 -0.46 -10.97
C HIS A 222 15.37 -0.15 -12.44
N ILE A 223 14.12 0.08 -12.76
CA ILE A 223 13.69 0.58 -14.07
C ILE A 223 12.89 1.87 -13.92
N GLY A 224 12.71 2.55 -15.01
CA GLY A 224 11.93 3.78 -15.08
C GLY A 224 12.80 5.03 -15.22
N TYR A 225 12.24 6.04 -15.86
CA TYR A 225 12.82 7.36 -16.09
C TYR A 225 11.68 8.34 -16.34
N THR A 226 11.94 9.63 -16.39
CA THR A 226 10.91 10.68 -16.54
C THR A 226 9.92 10.40 -17.68
N GLY A 227 10.37 9.87 -18.82
CA GLY A 227 9.51 9.55 -19.96
C GLY A 227 8.51 8.41 -19.71
N SER A 228 8.78 7.49 -18.80
CA SER A 228 7.87 6.38 -18.45
C SER A 228 7.04 6.65 -17.20
N MET A 229 7.40 7.63 -16.37
CA MET A 229 6.80 7.85 -15.06
C MET A 229 5.30 8.09 -15.13
N ARG A 230 4.83 9.01 -15.98
CA ARG A 230 3.40 9.36 -16.03
C ARG A 230 2.50 8.13 -16.18
N ALA A 231 2.80 7.27 -17.15
CA ALA A 231 2.00 6.09 -17.42
C ALA A 231 1.99 5.11 -16.24
N GLU A 232 3.13 4.93 -15.58
CA GLU A 232 3.26 4.01 -14.46
C GLU A 232 2.61 4.56 -13.17
N PHE A 233 2.74 5.86 -12.90
CA PHE A 233 2.07 6.49 -11.76
C PHE A 233 0.55 6.42 -11.89
N LEU A 234 -0.02 6.68 -13.08
CA LEU A 234 -1.46 6.56 -13.33
C LEU A 234 -2.00 5.15 -13.06
N LYS A 235 -1.22 4.10 -13.32
CA LYS A 235 -1.60 2.71 -12.97
C LYS A 235 -1.59 2.45 -11.46
N ARG A 236 -1.00 3.32 -10.66
CA ARG A 236 -0.75 3.11 -9.23
C ARG A 236 -1.46 4.10 -8.31
N GLY A 237 -2.66 4.51 -8.73
CA GLY A 237 -3.55 5.32 -7.91
C GLY A 237 -3.25 6.82 -7.95
N PHE A 238 -2.53 7.27 -8.97
CA PHE A 238 -2.35 8.70 -9.24
C PHE A 238 -3.33 9.18 -10.30
N ASN A 239 -3.76 10.44 -10.17
CA ASN A 239 -4.49 11.17 -11.19
C ASN A 239 -3.63 12.29 -11.75
N ASP A 240 -3.80 12.57 -13.04
CA ASP A 240 -3.24 13.77 -13.67
C ASP A 240 -4.14 14.95 -13.32
N VAL A 241 -3.62 15.86 -12.52
CA VAL A 241 -4.31 17.07 -12.03
C VAL A 241 -3.73 18.34 -12.63
N THR A 242 -2.98 18.25 -13.70
CA THR A 242 -2.30 19.40 -14.34
C THR A 242 -3.23 20.58 -14.62
N SER A 243 -4.47 20.30 -15.08
CA SER A 243 -5.47 21.35 -15.35
C SER A 243 -6.03 22.05 -14.09
N GLN A 244 -5.76 21.51 -12.92
CA GLN A 244 -6.22 22.04 -11.61
C GLN A 244 -5.16 22.89 -10.92
N VAL A 245 -3.95 22.99 -11.51
CA VAL A 245 -2.78 23.62 -10.90
C VAL A 245 -2.26 24.74 -11.80
N ASN A 246 -1.92 25.86 -11.21
CA ASN A 246 -1.13 26.88 -11.88
C ASN A 246 0.36 26.55 -11.70
N CYS A 247 0.96 25.88 -12.68
CA CYS A 247 2.36 25.46 -12.62
C CYS A 247 3.35 26.63 -12.51
N SER A 248 2.96 27.86 -12.91
CA SER A 248 3.84 29.03 -12.81
C SER A 248 3.97 29.56 -11.39
N THR A 249 2.89 29.49 -10.61
CA THR A 249 2.86 29.99 -9.22
C THR A 249 2.88 28.88 -8.18
N GLY A 250 2.51 27.66 -8.56
CA GLY A 250 2.29 26.53 -7.65
C GLY A 250 0.91 26.54 -6.99
N ASP A 251 0.01 27.47 -7.38
CA ASP A 251 -1.34 27.51 -6.83
C ASP A 251 -2.12 26.25 -7.22
N GLY A 252 -2.78 25.63 -6.25
CA GLY A 252 -3.47 24.37 -6.43
C GLY A 252 -2.61 23.12 -6.20
N LEU A 253 -1.29 23.25 -6.03
CA LEU A 253 -0.43 22.14 -5.60
C LEU A 253 -0.76 21.70 -4.18
N LEU A 254 -0.86 20.40 -3.99
CA LEU A 254 -1.02 19.76 -2.68
C LEU A 254 0.24 18.95 -2.32
N ARG A 255 0.46 18.81 -1.04
CA ARG A 255 1.55 17.99 -0.49
C ARG A 255 1.51 16.58 -1.08
N GLY A 256 2.64 16.12 -1.64
CA GLY A 256 2.78 14.83 -2.32
C GLY A 256 2.59 14.91 -3.85
N ASP A 257 2.19 16.06 -4.40
CA ASP A 257 2.11 16.23 -5.85
C ASP A 257 3.48 16.10 -6.50
N ILE A 258 3.52 15.41 -7.63
CA ILE A 258 4.72 15.21 -8.44
C ILE A 258 4.62 16.12 -9.65
N CYS A 259 5.54 17.08 -9.77
CA CYS A 259 5.66 17.92 -10.94
C CYS A 259 6.70 17.32 -11.89
N LEU A 260 6.27 16.95 -13.10
CA LEU A 260 7.05 16.20 -14.08
C LEU A 260 7.17 16.99 -15.38
N THR A 261 8.38 17.09 -15.92
CA THR A 261 8.64 17.49 -17.31
C THR A 261 9.37 16.35 -18.04
N VAL A 262 8.71 15.81 -19.05
CA VAL A 262 9.25 14.73 -19.88
C VAL A 262 10.26 15.30 -20.89
N SER A 263 9.91 16.40 -21.55
CA SER A 263 10.79 17.08 -22.52
C SER A 263 12.04 17.67 -21.87
N GLY A 264 11.92 18.14 -20.62
CA GLY A 264 13.02 18.67 -19.83
C GLY A 264 13.77 17.60 -19.02
N GLY A 265 13.28 16.36 -18.99
CA GLY A 265 13.92 15.25 -18.29
C GLY A 265 14.06 15.45 -16.78
N HIS A 266 13.09 16.12 -16.12
CA HIS A 266 13.16 16.41 -14.69
C HIS A 266 11.85 16.16 -13.96
N VAL A 267 11.95 15.88 -12.66
CA VAL A 267 10.79 15.60 -11.79
C VAL A 267 11.10 16.01 -10.36
N VAL A 268 10.09 16.55 -9.67
CA VAL A 268 10.18 16.98 -8.27
C VAL A 268 8.93 16.56 -7.50
N THR A 269 9.03 16.47 -6.18
CA THR A 269 7.88 16.30 -5.30
C THR A 269 7.59 17.59 -4.53
N TYR A 270 6.36 18.08 -4.59
CA TYR A 270 5.90 19.20 -3.78
C TYR A 270 5.62 18.72 -2.35
N ILE A 271 6.26 19.35 -1.36
CA ILE A 271 6.17 18.92 0.04
C ILE A 271 5.34 19.85 0.93
N GLY A 272 4.65 20.83 0.32
CA GLY A 272 3.90 21.85 1.02
C GLY A 272 4.70 23.14 1.26
N ASN A 273 4.04 24.18 1.77
CA ASN A 273 4.67 25.45 2.14
C ASN A 273 5.53 26.07 1.04
N SER A 274 5.12 25.98 -0.21
CA SER A 274 5.90 26.43 -1.38
C SER A 274 7.30 25.84 -1.45
N GLN A 275 7.45 24.58 -1.04
CA GLN A 275 8.71 23.84 -1.09
C GLN A 275 8.59 22.56 -1.91
N ILE A 276 9.71 22.17 -2.50
CA ILE A 276 9.90 20.91 -3.20
C ILE A 276 11.11 20.16 -2.65
N VAL A 277 11.12 18.86 -2.86
CA VAL A 277 12.30 18.00 -2.68
C VAL A 277 12.62 17.31 -4.00
N HIS A 278 13.90 17.28 -4.38
CA HIS A 278 14.35 16.65 -5.60
C HIS A 278 15.83 16.26 -5.55
N ALA A 279 16.23 15.31 -6.40
CA ALA A 279 17.63 15.11 -6.79
C ALA A 279 17.86 15.90 -8.08
N SER A 280 18.92 16.73 -8.14
CA SER A 280 19.10 17.77 -9.14
C SER A 280 20.27 17.54 -10.09
N ILE A 281 21.49 17.62 -9.58
CA ILE A 281 22.72 17.59 -10.38
C ILE A 281 23.90 17.28 -9.45
N ASN A 282 24.96 16.65 -9.96
CA ASN A 282 26.14 16.33 -9.15
C ASN A 282 27.04 17.56 -8.90
N GLU A 283 28.09 17.39 -8.10
CA GLU A 283 29.04 18.44 -7.67
C GLU A 283 29.78 19.11 -8.84
N PHE A 284 29.87 18.43 -9.98
CA PHE A 284 30.51 18.98 -11.19
C PHE A 284 29.56 19.70 -12.13
N GLY A 285 28.27 19.81 -11.77
CA GLY A 285 27.22 20.34 -12.63
C GLY A 285 26.82 19.39 -13.77
N GLY A 286 27.11 18.11 -13.64
CA GLY A 286 26.79 17.04 -14.59
C GLY A 286 25.71 16.12 -14.08
N ILE A 287 25.34 15.15 -14.92
CA ILE A 287 24.33 14.13 -14.60
C ILE A 287 24.93 12.74 -14.36
N THR A 288 26.20 12.54 -14.68
CA THR A 288 26.95 11.30 -14.47
C THR A 288 28.37 11.61 -13.99
N GLY A 289 28.99 10.63 -13.34
CA GLY A 289 30.39 10.72 -12.90
C GLY A 289 30.59 11.54 -11.64
N GLY A 290 29.54 11.78 -10.86
CA GLY A 290 29.64 12.34 -9.52
C GLY A 290 30.33 11.37 -8.55
N GLN A 291 30.85 11.87 -7.46
CA GLN A 291 31.30 11.05 -6.34
C GLN A 291 30.08 10.59 -5.54
N THR A 292 30.17 9.42 -4.91
CA THR A 292 29.11 8.95 -4.03
C THR A 292 28.92 9.90 -2.86
N GLY A 293 27.66 10.24 -2.57
CA GLY A 293 27.25 11.22 -1.57
C GLY A 293 27.08 12.63 -2.14
N ASP A 294 26.53 13.54 -1.34
CA ASP A 294 26.31 14.94 -1.69
C ASP A 294 27.46 15.80 -1.19
N GLN A 295 28.38 16.21 -2.09
CA GLN A 295 29.52 17.06 -1.78
C GLN A 295 29.13 18.54 -1.67
N THR A 296 27.98 18.93 -2.19
CA THR A 296 27.53 20.32 -2.27
C THR A 296 26.45 20.68 -1.26
N GLY A 297 25.78 19.68 -0.68
CA GLY A 297 24.56 19.82 0.12
C GLY A 297 23.36 20.28 -0.72
N LYS A 298 23.40 20.07 -2.06
CA LYS A 298 22.37 20.53 -3.01
C LYS A 298 22.08 19.54 -4.13
N GLU A 299 22.76 18.43 -4.14
CA GLU A 299 22.55 17.38 -5.14
C GLU A 299 21.19 16.72 -4.95
N ILE A 300 20.85 16.40 -3.69
CA ILE A 300 19.51 16.04 -3.26
C ILE A 300 19.09 17.04 -2.18
N CYS A 301 18.11 17.88 -2.45
CA CYS A 301 17.80 18.95 -1.52
C CYS A 301 16.32 19.33 -1.45
N VAL A 302 15.94 19.92 -0.33
CA VAL A 302 14.71 20.69 -0.18
C VAL A 302 14.99 22.13 -0.58
N ARG A 303 14.11 22.72 -1.40
CA ARG A 303 14.20 24.12 -1.81
C ARG A 303 12.83 24.73 -2.07
N SER A 304 12.78 26.04 -2.25
CA SER A 304 11.58 26.73 -2.67
C SER A 304 11.09 26.23 -4.03
N TYR A 305 9.76 26.12 -4.17
CA TYR A 305 9.13 25.87 -5.46
C TYR A 305 9.57 26.93 -6.48
N TYR A 306 9.72 26.53 -7.72
CA TYR A 306 10.06 27.41 -8.81
C TYR A 306 9.20 27.13 -10.05
N ASN A 307 9.02 28.11 -10.90
CA ASN A 307 8.33 27.98 -12.18
C ASN A 307 9.18 27.10 -13.12
N GLY A 308 9.01 25.79 -13.04
CA GLY A 308 9.61 24.84 -13.99
C GLY A 308 8.69 24.60 -15.18
N PRO A 309 9.21 24.04 -16.28
CA PRO A 309 8.40 23.69 -17.45
C PRO A 309 7.59 22.40 -17.21
N TRP A 310 6.78 22.39 -16.15
CA TRP A 310 6.02 21.23 -15.74
C TRP A 310 4.94 20.90 -16.75
N GLU A 311 5.05 19.72 -17.38
CA GLU A 311 4.10 19.20 -18.35
C GLU A 311 2.95 18.47 -17.67
N TYR A 312 3.23 17.85 -16.52
CA TYR A 312 2.26 17.07 -15.76
C TYR A 312 2.41 17.33 -14.27
N VAL A 313 1.24 17.32 -13.58
CA VAL A 313 1.15 17.24 -12.12
C VAL A 313 0.38 15.99 -11.78
N LEU A 314 1.04 15.07 -11.06
CA LEU A 314 0.45 13.78 -10.71
C LEU A 314 0.17 13.76 -9.21
N ARG A 315 -1.08 13.52 -8.83
CA ARG A 315 -1.55 13.49 -7.44
C ARG A 315 -1.99 12.10 -7.04
N TYR A 316 -1.43 11.60 -5.95
CA TYR A 316 -1.84 10.32 -5.37
C TYR A 316 -3.24 10.43 -4.75
N GLN A 317 -4.14 9.51 -5.13
CA GLN A 317 -5.51 9.45 -4.63
C GLN A 317 -5.77 8.23 -3.74
N GLY A 318 -4.73 7.44 -3.47
CA GLY A 318 -4.90 6.15 -2.80
C GLY A 318 -5.29 5.02 -3.77
N GLY A 319 -5.37 3.80 -3.24
CA GLY A 319 -5.81 2.66 -4.04
C GLY A 319 -4.79 2.22 -5.10
N TYR A 320 -3.52 2.08 -4.71
CA TYR A 320 -2.52 1.43 -5.59
C TYR A 320 -3.06 0.10 -6.12
N ASN A 321 -2.99 -0.06 -7.44
CA ASN A 321 -3.56 -1.16 -8.18
C ASN A 321 -2.48 -1.90 -8.99
N PRO A 322 -1.75 -2.89 -8.43
CA PRO A 322 -0.87 -3.70 -9.26
C PRO A 322 -1.71 -4.50 -10.26
N GLN A 323 -1.56 -4.19 -11.55
CA GLN A 323 -2.07 -5.07 -12.60
C GLN A 323 -1.26 -6.38 -12.57
N PRO A 324 -1.90 -7.56 -12.65
CA PRO A 324 -1.16 -8.80 -12.77
C PRO A 324 -0.30 -8.75 -14.05
N GLU A 325 0.98 -9.10 -13.94
CA GLU A 325 1.80 -9.31 -15.13
C GLU A 325 1.09 -10.29 -16.09
N PRO A 326 1.06 -10.02 -17.39
CA PRO A 326 0.61 -11.00 -18.35
C PRO A 326 1.48 -12.25 -18.17
N GLN A 327 0.84 -13.36 -17.84
CA GLN A 327 1.55 -14.64 -17.67
C GLN A 327 2.43 -14.87 -18.91
N ARG A 328 3.74 -14.92 -18.72
CA ARG A 328 4.63 -15.43 -19.75
C ARG A 328 4.24 -16.88 -19.98
N VAL A 329 3.50 -17.11 -21.04
CA VAL A 329 3.30 -18.47 -21.58
C VAL A 329 4.70 -18.91 -22.02
N SER A 330 5.35 -19.74 -21.21
CA SER A 330 6.56 -20.42 -21.65
C SER A 330 6.15 -21.35 -22.80
N LEU A 331 6.46 -20.94 -24.00
CA LEU A 331 6.41 -21.80 -25.17
C LEU A 331 7.44 -22.91 -24.94
N VAL A 332 6.99 -24.03 -24.38
CA VAL A 332 7.75 -25.28 -24.42
C VAL A 332 7.88 -25.63 -25.90
N ARG A 333 9.06 -25.41 -26.45
CA ARG A 333 9.40 -25.92 -27.80
C ARG A 333 9.32 -27.44 -27.73
N TRP A 334 8.31 -27.97 -28.36
CA TRP A 334 8.26 -29.41 -28.66
C TRP A 334 9.39 -29.71 -29.64
N ILE A 335 10.38 -30.52 -29.24
CA ILE A 335 11.41 -31.05 -30.10
C ILE A 335 10.90 -32.45 -30.52
N PRO A 336 10.56 -32.68 -31.80
CA PRO A 336 10.24 -34.03 -32.24
C PRO A 336 11.50 -34.91 -32.17
N ALA A 337 11.31 -36.17 -31.76
CA ALA A 337 12.34 -37.19 -31.69
C ALA A 337 12.83 -37.60 -33.08
#